data_914ce33cc15062e80db4d6769294b4b7
#
_entry.id   914ce33cc15062e80db4d6769294b4b7
#
_cell.length_a   1.000
_cell.length_b   1.000
_cell.length_c   1.000
_cell.angle_alpha   90.00
_cell.angle_beta   90.00
_cell.angle_gamma   90.00
#
_symmetry.space_group_name_H-M   'P 1'
#
loop_
_entity.id
_entity.type
_entity.pdbx_description
1 polymer ?
#
loop_
_entity_poly.entity_id
_entity_poly.type
_entity_poly.pdbx_seq_one_letter_code
_entity_poly.pdbx_strand_id
1 'polypeptide(L)'
;MSEIVNDIRQAMQKGELKAFYQPQYDSITSRLKSAEALARWVRSDGTVVPPMAFIPELERTGNIAEVDWYICEKVCDLLKRQTNDGGKQVPVSVNFSRFHVREQDFAQRLSALVDKYGLSHELLEVEVTESAMVNESDKILEWIKSIRNAGFSVAIDDFGSGLSSLSFAKDVPADILKIDRSLFSGNCENEKECIVLECIFGFANRLGLKTVAEGVETREQLEFLRTCDCKTIQGYIFAKPMPEEEYLELCRTHTKIEQTADILQAQAPASAVNMLMSVIFKKYPLIIFANLTRNSFYMMAYEHFTSTSCPSTGVFDELIVHGASTMHPDDKDAFASTFARENLLKAYNEGKTEVRLTTRQIGDDGVYRSVETVDYFVKSDSSNDVLVITLCENRD
;
A
#
# COMPACT_ATOMS: atom_id res chain seq x y z
N MET A 1 39.68 -17.65 5.51
CA MET A 1 38.71 -16.77 4.86
C MET A 1 37.85 -17.69 3.99
N SER A 2 36.56 -17.59 4.01
CA SER A 2 35.68 -18.46 3.20
C SER A 2 35.95 -18.22 1.71
N GLU A 3 35.95 -19.27 0.88
CA GLU A 3 36.14 -19.16 -0.57
C GLU A 3 35.15 -18.20 -1.22
N ILE A 4 33.87 -18.25 -0.81
CA ILE A 4 32.80 -17.40 -1.33
C ILE A 4 33.06 -15.90 -1.03
N VAL A 5 33.65 -15.55 0.10
CA VAL A 5 33.99 -14.15 0.45
C VAL A 5 34.99 -13.57 -0.54
N ASN A 6 36.02 -14.38 -0.87
CA ASN A 6 37.03 -13.98 -1.86
C ASN A 6 36.44 -13.86 -3.25
N ASP A 7 35.56 -14.80 -3.64
CA ASP A 7 34.87 -14.77 -4.93
C ASP A 7 34.01 -13.54 -5.09
N ILE A 8 33.27 -13.16 -4.06
CA ILE A 8 32.42 -11.95 -4.09
C ILE A 8 33.29 -10.69 -4.15
N ARG A 9 34.41 -10.60 -3.42
CA ARG A 9 35.34 -9.47 -3.56
C ARG A 9 35.89 -9.35 -4.97
N GLN A 10 36.24 -10.47 -5.59
CA GLN A 10 36.65 -10.48 -7.00
C GLN A 10 35.52 -10.09 -7.93
N ALA A 11 34.28 -10.55 -7.67
CA ALA A 11 33.11 -10.18 -8.45
C ALA A 11 32.83 -8.66 -8.39
N MET A 12 32.99 -8.04 -7.21
CA MET A 12 32.88 -6.58 -7.08
C MET A 12 33.95 -5.86 -7.93
N GLN A 13 35.21 -6.31 -7.87
CA GLN A 13 36.32 -5.73 -8.64
C GLN A 13 36.12 -5.85 -10.16
N LYS A 14 35.55 -6.97 -10.62
CA LYS A 14 35.29 -7.26 -12.03
C LYS A 14 33.99 -6.66 -12.53
N GLY A 15 33.14 -6.05 -11.65
CA GLY A 15 31.81 -5.60 -11.99
C GLY A 15 30.80 -6.71 -12.27
N GLU A 16 31.07 -7.92 -11.79
CA GLU A 16 30.17 -9.08 -11.87
C GLU A 16 29.10 -9.06 -10.77
N LEU A 17 29.37 -8.39 -9.62
CA LEU A 17 28.32 -8.12 -8.65
C LEU A 17 27.54 -6.88 -9.10
N LYS A 18 26.27 -7.04 -9.38
CA LYS A 18 25.40 -6.01 -9.94
C LYS A 18 24.21 -5.73 -9.03
N ALA A 19 23.69 -4.51 -9.08
CA ALA A 19 22.36 -4.19 -8.58
C ALA A 19 21.32 -4.47 -9.66
N PHE A 20 20.30 -5.25 -9.32
CA PHE A 20 19.06 -5.36 -10.08
C PHE A 20 18.01 -4.56 -9.34
N TYR A 21 17.06 -4.03 -10.07
CA TYR A 21 16.04 -3.15 -9.51
C TYR A 21 14.68 -3.78 -9.68
N GLN A 22 13.95 -3.91 -8.57
CA GLN A 22 12.56 -4.35 -8.61
C GLN A 22 11.64 -3.17 -8.41
N PRO A 23 10.85 -2.78 -9.42
CA PRO A 23 9.96 -1.63 -9.33
C PRO A 23 8.83 -1.86 -8.33
N GLN A 24 8.48 -0.78 -7.65
CA GLN A 24 7.36 -0.71 -6.73
C GLN A 24 6.32 0.27 -7.28
N TYR A 25 5.05 -0.14 -7.26
CA TYR A 25 3.97 0.59 -7.91
C TYR A 25 2.89 1.03 -6.92
N ASP A 26 2.29 2.16 -7.20
CA ASP A 26 1.07 2.56 -6.51
C ASP A 26 -0.05 1.56 -6.80
N SER A 27 -0.69 1.07 -5.75
CA SER A 27 -1.69 0.01 -5.85
C SER A 27 -2.92 0.41 -6.68
N ILE A 28 -3.29 1.69 -6.67
CA ILE A 28 -4.50 2.22 -7.32
C ILE A 28 -4.19 2.70 -8.73
N THR A 29 -3.17 3.55 -8.87
CA THR A 29 -2.86 4.23 -10.14
C THR A 29 -1.91 3.43 -11.02
N SER A 30 -1.27 2.39 -10.48
CA SER A 30 -0.19 1.61 -11.12
C SER A 30 0.98 2.49 -11.60
N ARG A 31 1.18 3.66 -10.98
CA ARG A 31 2.33 4.52 -11.25
C ARG A 31 3.56 4.01 -10.49
N LEU A 32 4.72 4.12 -11.12
CA LEU A 32 6.01 3.80 -10.48
C LEU A 32 6.25 4.78 -9.31
N LYS A 33 6.48 4.24 -8.11
CA LYS A 33 6.69 5.02 -6.87
C LYS A 33 8.13 4.97 -6.39
N SER A 34 8.73 3.79 -6.43
CA SER A 34 10.07 3.49 -5.91
C SER A 34 10.59 2.21 -6.54
N ALA A 35 11.76 1.78 -6.15
CA ALA A 35 12.29 0.45 -6.49
C ALA A 35 13.16 -0.07 -5.35
N GLU A 36 13.30 -1.38 -5.28
CA GLU A 36 14.27 -2.05 -4.41
C GLU A 36 15.50 -2.49 -5.20
N ALA A 37 16.69 -2.18 -4.67
CA ALA A 37 17.96 -2.63 -5.22
C ALA A 37 18.35 -3.97 -4.61
N LEU A 38 18.49 -4.96 -5.48
CA LEU A 38 18.75 -6.35 -5.13
C LEU A 38 20.11 -6.80 -5.69
N ALA A 39 21.00 -7.25 -4.84
CA ALA A 39 22.30 -7.79 -5.28
C ALA A 39 22.14 -9.05 -6.15
N ARG A 40 22.85 -9.11 -7.26
CA ARG A 40 22.92 -10.28 -8.16
C ARG A 40 24.36 -10.50 -8.61
N TRP A 41 24.84 -11.70 -8.49
CA TRP A 41 26.17 -12.04 -9.00
C TRP A 41 26.03 -12.62 -10.42
N VAL A 42 26.37 -11.80 -11.40
CA VAL A 42 26.31 -12.16 -12.83
C VAL A 42 27.72 -12.48 -13.28
N ARG A 43 28.01 -13.76 -13.47
CA ARG A 43 29.32 -14.24 -13.93
C ARG A 43 29.58 -13.84 -15.38
N SER A 44 30.84 -13.87 -15.79
CA SER A 44 31.28 -13.53 -17.16
C SER A 44 30.67 -14.42 -18.24
N ASP A 45 30.21 -15.63 -17.90
CA ASP A 45 29.49 -16.54 -18.80
C ASP A 45 27.98 -16.23 -18.88
N GLY A 46 27.49 -15.18 -18.21
CA GLY A 46 26.09 -14.81 -18.15
C GLY A 46 25.28 -15.53 -17.07
N THR A 47 25.85 -16.46 -16.34
CA THR A 47 25.17 -17.17 -15.25
C THR A 47 24.87 -16.20 -14.09
N VAL A 48 23.60 -16.14 -13.67
CA VAL A 48 23.17 -15.36 -12.50
C VAL A 48 23.17 -16.26 -11.27
N VAL A 49 24.06 -16.01 -10.32
CA VAL A 49 24.10 -16.70 -9.04
C VAL A 49 23.11 -16.03 -8.10
N PRO A 50 22.13 -16.79 -7.54
CA PRO A 50 21.11 -16.22 -6.67
C PRO A 50 21.67 -15.77 -5.33
N PRO A 51 21.09 -14.72 -4.68
CA PRO A 51 21.54 -14.21 -3.38
C PRO A 51 21.66 -15.28 -2.30
N MET A 52 20.72 -16.22 -2.26
CA MET A 52 20.73 -17.35 -1.31
C MET A 52 22.00 -18.21 -1.34
N ALA A 53 22.77 -18.18 -2.44
CA ALA A 53 24.01 -18.92 -2.57
C ALA A 53 25.23 -18.23 -1.92
N PHE A 54 25.16 -16.91 -1.65
CA PHE A 54 26.30 -16.17 -1.10
C PHE A 54 25.98 -15.27 0.09
N ILE A 55 24.79 -14.67 0.18
CA ILE A 55 24.38 -13.77 1.27
C ILE A 55 24.51 -14.44 2.65
N PRO A 56 24.00 -15.67 2.90
CA PRO A 56 24.06 -16.27 4.22
C PRO A 56 25.50 -16.45 4.74
N GLU A 57 26.44 -16.77 3.87
CA GLU A 57 27.85 -16.92 4.24
C GLU A 57 28.54 -15.58 4.51
N LEU A 58 28.18 -14.53 3.74
CA LEU A 58 28.64 -13.16 3.98
C LEU A 58 28.13 -12.62 5.32
N GLU A 59 26.88 -12.88 5.65
CA GLU A 59 26.30 -12.54 6.96
C GLU A 59 26.99 -13.29 8.10
N ARG A 60 27.15 -14.61 7.96
CA ARG A 60 27.82 -15.43 8.97
C ARG A 60 29.23 -14.93 9.29
N THR A 61 29.93 -14.39 8.29
CA THR A 61 31.32 -13.92 8.41
C THR A 61 31.42 -12.40 8.66
N GLY A 62 30.31 -11.66 8.63
CA GLY A 62 30.26 -10.20 8.77
C GLY A 62 30.76 -9.43 7.53
N ASN A 63 31.05 -10.13 6.43
CA ASN A 63 31.55 -9.49 5.20
C ASN A 63 30.39 -8.92 4.32
N ILE A 64 29.14 -9.12 4.71
CA ILE A 64 27.99 -8.57 4.01
C ILE A 64 28.03 -7.04 3.96
N ALA A 65 28.57 -6.38 4.97
CA ALA A 65 28.70 -4.93 5.02
C ALA A 65 29.48 -4.33 3.83
N GLU A 66 30.45 -5.06 3.27
CA GLU A 66 31.15 -4.60 2.07
C GLU A 66 30.25 -4.61 0.84
N VAL A 67 29.33 -5.58 0.75
CA VAL A 67 28.35 -5.70 -0.34
C VAL A 67 27.29 -4.62 -0.20
N ASP A 68 26.78 -4.36 1.01
CA ASP A 68 25.75 -3.34 1.26
C ASP A 68 26.25 -1.96 0.79
N TRP A 69 27.46 -1.56 1.18
CA TRP A 69 28.07 -0.30 0.70
C TRP A 69 28.32 -0.28 -0.81
N TYR A 70 28.76 -1.41 -1.38
CA TYR A 70 28.99 -1.51 -2.83
C TYR A 70 27.68 -1.33 -3.61
N ILE A 71 26.60 -1.98 -3.19
CA ILE A 71 25.27 -1.83 -3.83
C ILE A 71 24.74 -0.40 -3.62
N CYS A 72 24.90 0.17 -2.42
CA CYS A 72 24.50 1.56 -2.16
C CYS A 72 25.21 2.54 -3.11
N GLU A 73 26.50 2.38 -3.36
CA GLU A 73 27.23 3.23 -4.33
C GLU A 73 26.69 3.03 -5.77
N LYS A 74 26.32 1.80 -6.18
CA LYS A 74 25.67 1.54 -7.48
C LYS A 74 24.32 2.24 -7.59
N VAL A 75 23.54 2.25 -6.53
CA VAL A 75 22.26 2.98 -6.49
C VAL A 75 22.47 4.48 -6.62
N CYS A 76 23.46 5.05 -5.93
CA CYS A 76 23.79 6.48 -6.09
C CYS A 76 24.20 6.83 -7.54
N ASP A 77 24.98 5.94 -8.20
CA ASP A 77 25.35 6.11 -9.61
C ASP A 77 24.14 6.09 -10.53
N LEU A 78 23.22 5.09 -10.36
CA LEU A 78 21.96 5.02 -11.09
C LEU A 78 21.12 6.28 -10.94
N LEU A 79 20.89 6.72 -9.69
CA LEU A 79 20.08 7.92 -9.39
C LEU A 79 20.68 9.17 -10.04
N LYS A 80 22.01 9.28 -10.06
CA LYS A 80 22.71 10.37 -10.76
C LYS A 80 22.50 10.33 -12.27
N ARG A 81 22.54 9.14 -12.86
CA ARG A 81 22.25 8.94 -14.30
C ARG A 81 20.82 9.32 -14.64
N GLN A 82 19.84 8.94 -13.80
CA GLN A 82 18.43 9.35 -13.97
C GLN A 82 18.29 10.89 -14.01
N THR A 83 18.99 11.60 -13.13
CA THR A 83 18.98 13.10 -13.13
C THR A 83 19.48 13.66 -14.44
N ASN A 84 20.58 13.14 -14.96
CA ASN A 84 21.22 13.64 -16.18
C ASN A 84 20.35 13.38 -17.42
N ASP A 85 19.56 12.31 -17.42
CA ASP A 85 18.66 11.92 -18.51
C ASP A 85 17.33 12.73 -18.53
N GLY A 86 17.14 13.66 -17.57
CA GLY A 86 15.93 14.49 -17.45
C GLY A 86 14.66 13.71 -17.06
N GLY A 87 14.81 12.48 -16.58
CA GLY A 87 13.73 11.65 -16.07
C GLY A 87 13.33 12.04 -14.64
N LYS A 88 12.09 11.71 -14.25
CA LYS A 88 11.65 11.81 -12.86
C LYS A 88 12.41 10.81 -12.02
N GLN A 89 13.10 11.30 -11.00
CA GLN A 89 13.71 10.43 -10.02
C GLN A 89 12.62 9.81 -9.13
N VAL A 90 12.76 8.54 -8.86
CA VAL A 90 11.99 7.83 -7.84
C VAL A 90 12.95 7.26 -6.80
N PRO A 91 12.55 7.20 -5.51
CA PRO A 91 13.38 6.62 -4.47
C PRO A 91 13.79 5.18 -4.79
N VAL A 92 14.99 4.81 -4.37
CA VAL A 92 15.48 3.43 -4.44
C VAL A 92 15.90 2.99 -3.05
N SER A 93 15.39 1.86 -2.61
CA SER A 93 15.75 1.26 -1.34
C SER A 93 16.97 0.32 -1.46
N VAL A 94 17.75 0.30 -0.41
CA VAL A 94 18.95 -0.53 -0.27
C VAL A 94 18.91 -1.27 1.05
N ASN A 95 19.15 -2.56 1.00
CA ASN A 95 19.27 -3.42 2.15
C ASN A 95 20.59 -3.17 2.89
N PHE A 96 20.49 -2.94 4.21
CA PHE A 96 21.63 -2.82 5.11
C PHE A 96 21.52 -3.84 6.23
N SER A 97 22.57 -4.63 6.38
CA SER A 97 22.64 -5.67 7.38
C SER A 97 22.79 -5.09 8.80
N ARG A 98 22.38 -5.86 9.80
CA ARG A 98 22.55 -5.50 11.24
C ARG A 98 23.98 -5.22 11.67
N PHE A 99 24.99 -5.61 10.87
CA PHE A 99 26.38 -5.36 11.20
C PHE A 99 26.72 -3.87 11.25
N HIS A 100 25.98 -3.04 10.50
CA HIS A 100 26.14 -1.59 10.47
C HIS A 100 25.68 -0.88 11.77
N VAL A 101 24.88 -1.53 12.62
CA VAL A 101 24.49 -0.99 13.93
C VAL A 101 25.68 -0.65 14.82
N ARG A 102 26.83 -1.29 14.55
CA ARG A 102 28.09 -1.06 15.29
C ARG A 102 28.96 0.04 14.69
N GLU A 103 28.62 0.55 13.51
CA GLU A 103 29.30 1.67 12.86
C GLU A 103 28.74 2.99 13.42
N GLN A 104 29.50 3.65 14.30
CA GLN A 104 29.06 4.91 14.97
C GLN A 104 28.86 6.06 13.98
N ASP A 105 29.52 6.04 12.84
CA ASP A 105 29.53 7.06 11.79
C ASP A 105 28.68 6.65 10.56
N PHE A 106 27.85 5.61 10.67
CA PHE A 106 27.08 5.08 9.52
C PHE A 106 26.27 6.17 8.82
N ALA A 107 25.47 6.94 9.56
CA ALA A 107 24.61 7.98 9.00
C ALA A 107 25.44 9.11 8.32
N GLN A 108 26.57 9.49 8.91
CA GLN A 108 27.50 10.48 8.32
C GLN A 108 28.15 9.94 7.04
N ARG A 109 28.57 8.68 7.04
CA ARG A 109 29.15 8.03 5.87
C ARG A 109 28.13 7.92 4.73
N LEU A 110 26.87 7.56 5.06
CA LEU A 110 25.77 7.48 4.09
C LEU A 110 25.50 8.85 3.49
N SER A 111 25.39 9.90 4.33
CA SER A 111 25.24 11.27 3.87
C SER A 111 26.36 11.71 2.95
N ALA A 112 27.62 11.48 3.36
CA ALA A 112 28.77 11.83 2.55
C ALA A 112 28.80 11.12 1.18
N LEU A 113 28.32 9.87 1.12
CA LEU A 113 28.21 9.12 -0.13
C LEU A 113 27.15 9.76 -1.03
N VAL A 114 25.93 10.02 -0.52
CA VAL A 114 24.84 10.59 -1.30
C VAL A 114 25.17 12.02 -1.77
N ASP A 115 25.77 12.83 -0.90
CA ASP A 115 26.22 14.18 -1.21
C ASP A 115 27.31 14.21 -2.29
N LYS A 116 28.24 13.23 -2.30
CA LYS A 116 29.26 13.06 -3.36
C LYS A 116 28.61 12.97 -4.75
N TYR A 117 27.43 12.35 -4.85
CA TYR A 117 26.68 12.25 -6.10
C TYR A 117 25.76 13.44 -6.36
N GLY A 118 25.62 14.36 -5.40
CA GLY A 118 24.72 15.53 -5.48
C GLY A 118 23.25 15.18 -5.51
N LEU A 119 22.87 14.15 -4.73
CA LEU A 119 21.52 13.62 -4.65
C LEU A 119 20.79 14.12 -3.39
N SER A 120 19.46 14.19 -3.43
CA SER A 120 18.66 14.36 -2.22
C SER A 120 18.64 13.06 -1.41
N HIS A 121 18.77 13.16 -0.08
CA HIS A 121 18.70 12.00 0.82
C HIS A 121 17.36 11.26 0.72
N GLU A 122 16.28 11.96 0.38
CA GLU A 122 14.95 11.38 0.18
C GLU A 122 14.87 10.36 -0.98
N LEU A 123 15.87 10.33 -1.86
CA LEU A 123 15.95 9.40 -2.98
C LEU A 123 16.55 8.04 -2.61
N LEU A 124 17.12 7.92 -1.42
CA LEU A 124 17.66 6.67 -0.90
C LEU A 124 16.89 6.24 0.33
N GLU A 125 16.35 5.02 0.29
CA GLU A 125 15.65 4.40 1.42
C GLU A 125 16.55 3.30 2.00
N VAL A 126 16.63 3.22 3.33
CA VAL A 126 17.42 2.20 4.04
C VAL A 126 16.48 1.11 4.50
N GLU A 127 16.70 -0.13 4.03
CA GLU A 127 15.94 -1.29 4.46
C GLU A 127 16.68 -2.08 5.54
N VAL A 128 15.94 -2.49 6.57
CA VAL A 128 16.46 -3.28 7.69
C VAL A 128 15.49 -4.41 7.97
N THR A 129 15.96 -5.64 7.97
CA THR A 129 15.11 -6.81 8.21
C THR A 129 14.55 -6.85 9.63
N GLU A 130 13.32 -7.36 9.78
CA GLU A 130 12.68 -7.62 11.08
C GLU A 130 13.59 -8.42 12.01
N SER A 131 14.25 -9.46 11.49
CA SER A 131 15.12 -10.34 12.26
C SER A 131 16.38 -9.66 12.84
N ALA A 132 16.82 -8.57 12.22
CA ALA A 132 17.94 -7.77 12.71
C ALA A 132 17.63 -7.12 14.08
N MET A 133 16.35 -6.92 14.38
CA MET A 133 15.87 -6.13 15.49
C MET A 133 15.72 -6.91 16.81
N VAL A 134 15.71 -8.26 16.76
CA VAL A 134 15.37 -9.12 17.91
C VAL A 134 16.41 -9.10 19.03
N ASN A 135 17.69 -8.84 18.74
CA ASN A 135 18.79 -9.09 19.69
C ASN A 135 19.50 -7.83 20.26
N GLU A 136 19.32 -6.65 19.68
CA GLU A 136 19.99 -5.41 20.10
C GLU A 136 19.04 -4.20 20.08
N SER A 137 17.85 -4.31 20.65
CA SER A 137 16.70 -3.40 20.48
C SER A 137 17.07 -1.91 20.66
N ASP A 138 17.77 -1.54 21.72
CA ASP A 138 18.06 -0.12 21.99
C ASP A 138 19.06 0.48 20.99
N LYS A 139 20.12 -0.25 20.66
CA LYS A 139 21.14 0.24 19.71
C LYS A 139 20.60 0.37 18.29
N ILE A 140 19.74 -0.57 17.88
CA ILE A 140 19.16 -0.53 16.56
C ILE A 140 18.16 0.63 16.44
N LEU A 141 17.39 0.93 17.50
CA LEU A 141 16.51 2.09 17.55
C LEU A 141 17.30 3.41 17.47
N GLU A 142 18.44 3.52 18.15
CA GLU A 142 19.31 4.68 18.05
C GLU A 142 19.91 4.82 16.65
N TRP A 143 20.35 3.72 16.07
CA TRP A 143 20.89 3.68 14.71
C TRP A 143 19.85 4.11 13.68
N ILE A 144 18.60 3.58 13.73
CA ILE A 144 17.49 4.00 12.87
C ILE A 144 17.19 5.50 13.06
N LYS A 145 17.14 6.00 14.30
CA LYS A 145 16.97 7.43 14.57
C LYS A 145 18.05 8.28 13.94
N SER A 146 19.32 7.82 13.98
CA SER A 146 20.43 8.55 13.37
C SER A 146 20.31 8.68 11.85
N ILE A 147 19.85 7.62 11.18
CA ILE A 147 19.60 7.59 9.73
C ILE A 147 18.45 8.57 9.37
N ARG A 148 17.34 8.49 10.10
CA ARG A 148 16.20 9.41 9.88
C ARG A 148 16.56 10.86 10.13
N ASN A 149 17.33 11.15 11.19
CA ASN A 149 17.80 12.50 11.49
C ASN A 149 18.75 13.05 10.40
N ALA A 150 19.41 12.17 9.67
CA ALA A 150 20.20 12.54 8.50
C ALA A 150 19.35 12.77 7.22
N GLY A 151 18.03 12.59 7.28
CA GLY A 151 17.10 12.87 6.18
C GLY A 151 16.77 11.66 5.29
N PHE A 152 17.16 10.44 5.68
CA PHE A 152 16.83 9.22 4.95
C PHE A 152 15.54 8.58 5.49
N SER A 153 14.77 7.96 4.60
CA SER A 153 13.65 7.09 5.00
C SER A 153 14.16 5.71 5.42
N VAL A 154 13.52 5.10 6.42
CA VAL A 154 13.85 3.75 6.87
C VAL A 154 12.66 2.83 6.72
N ALA A 155 12.87 1.69 6.08
CA ALA A 155 11.90 0.62 5.91
C ALA A 155 12.24 -0.58 6.80
N ILE A 156 11.22 -1.15 7.44
CA ILE A 156 11.30 -2.47 8.07
C ILE A 156 10.94 -3.50 7.02
N ASP A 157 11.86 -4.42 6.76
CA ASP A 157 11.72 -5.44 5.74
C ASP A 157 11.34 -6.81 6.33
N ASP A 158 10.73 -7.68 5.50
CA ASP A 158 10.30 -9.04 5.85
C ASP A 158 9.29 -9.09 7.03
N PHE A 159 8.49 -8.04 7.24
CA PHE A 159 7.57 -8.01 8.37
C PHE A 159 6.52 -9.12 8.28
N GLY A 160 6.47 -9.93 9.35
CA GLY A 160 5.57 -11.09 9.47
C GLY A 160 6.18 -12.42 9.07
N SER A 161 7.42 -12.46 8.58
CA SER A 161 8.16 -13.70 8.33
C SER A 161 8.68 -14.36 9.62
N GLY A 162 8.74 -13.61 10.73
CA GLY A 162 9.33 -14.01 12.01
C GLY A 162 8.36 -14.01 13.19
N LEU A 163 8.92 -13.94 14.39
CA LEU A 163 8.21 -13.94 15.68
C LEU A 163 7.98 -12.53 16.22
N SER A 164 8.20 -11.48 15.44
CA SER A 164 8.06 -10.11 15.95
C SER A 164 6.60 -9.77 16.26
N SER A 165 6.42 -9.15 17.38
CA SER A 165 5.10 -8.71 17.82
C SER A 165 4.78 -7.35 17.22
N LEU A 166 3.50 -7.07 16.94
CA LEU A 166 2.98 -5.73 16.66
C LEU A 166 3.43 -4.69 17.73
N SER A 167 3.72 -5.17 18.95
CA SER A 167 4.30 -4.38 20.02
C SER A 167 5.64 -3.74 19.64
N PHE A 168 6.45 -4.43 18.83
CA PHE A 168 7.73 -3.91 18.38
C PHE A 168 7.57 -2.82 17.33
N ALA A 169 6.69 -3.02 16.35
CA ALA A 169 6.47 -2.07 15.26
C ALA A 169 6.01 -0.68 15.74
N LYS A 170 5.37 -0.58 16.92
CA LYS A 170 4.98 0.71 17.52
C LYS A 170 6.16 1.53 18.03
N ASP A 171 7.24 0.87 18.44
CA ASP A 171 8.39 1.51 19.11
C ASP A 171 9.51 1.84 18.12
N VAL A 172 9.51 1.19 16.93
CA VAL A 172 10.51 1.42 15.88
C VAL A 172 10.19 2.73 15.14
N PRO A 173 11.13 3.68 15.12
CA PRO A 173 10.95 4.93 14.38
C PRO A 173 11.21 4.73 12.88
N ALA A 174 10.43 3.87 12.24
CA ALA A 174 10.48 3.63 10.80
C ALA A 174 9.48 4.52 10.04
N ASP A 175 9.63 4.60 8.73
CA ASP A 175 8.75 5.35 7.83
C ASP A 175 7.90 4.40 6.97
N ILE A 176 8.43 3.20 6.71
CA ILE A 176 7.87 2.23 5.77
C ILE A 176 7.83 0.84 6.44
N LEU A 177 6.76 0.10 6.21
CA LEU A 177 6.59 -1.29 6.61
C LEU A 177 6.39 -2.14 5.36
N LYS A 178 7.36 -3.04 5.07
CA LYS A 178 7.28 -3.99 3.96
C LYS A 178 6.72 -5.31 4.50
N ILE A 179 5.60 -5.73 3.93
CA ILE A 179 4.83 -6.89 4.40
C ILE A 179 5.17 -8.07 3.51
N ASP A 180 5.78 -9.09 4.12
CA ASP A 180 6.27 -10.27 3.43
C ASP A 180 5.12 -11.13 2.87
N ARG A 181 5.36 -11.73 1.70
CA ARG A 181 4.41 -12.61 0.99
C ARG A 181 3.92 -13.81 1.82
N SER A 182 4.66 -14.25 2.82
CA SER A 182 4.27 -15.37 3.66
C SER A 182 2.96 -15.13 4.41
N LEU A 183 2.61 -13.85 4.65
CA LEU A 183 1.36 -13.46 5.28
C LEU A 183 0.14 -13.55 4.35
N PHE A 184 0.33 -13.65 3.02
CA PHE A 184 -0.74 -13.74 2.02
C PHE A 184 -0.42 -14.75 0.91
N SER A 185 0.13 -15.90 1.29
CA SER A 185 0.56 -16.98 0.38
C SER A 185 -0.58 -17.67 -0.38
N GLY A 186 -1.82 -17.50 0.07
CA GLY A 186 -3.04 -17.98 -0.58
C GLY A 186 -3.76 -16.88 -1.39
N ASN A 187 -4.82 -17.28 -2.11
CA ASN A 187 -5.70 -16.35 -2.84
C ASN A 187 -6.69 -15.62 -1.91
N CYS A 188 -6.31 -15.34 -0.65
CA CYS A 188 -7.21 -14.82 0.39
C CYS A 188 -8.48 -15.69 0.60
N GLU A 189 -8.37 -16.98 0.33
CA GLU A 189 -9.44 -17.95 0.60
C GLU A 189 -9.56 -18.26 2.10
N ASN A 190 -8.50 -17.97 2.87
CA ASN A 190 -8.49 -18.17 4.31
C ASN A 190 -8.91 -16.86 5.01
N GLU A 191 -10.13 -16.84 5.53
CA GLU A 191 -10.72 -15.71 6.26
C GLU A 191 -9.80 -15.19 7.40
N LYS A 192 -9.07 -16.08 8.08
CA LYS A 192 -8.15 -15.69 9.16
C LYS A 192 -6.93 -14.94 8.64
N GLU A 193 -6.40 -15.30 7.47
CA GLU A 193 -5.28 -14.58 6.83
C GLU A 193 -5.73 -13.18 6.43
N CYS A 194 -6.92 -13.06 5.85
CA CYS A 194 -7.51 -11.77 5.50
C CYS A 194 -7.66 -10.86 6.72
N ILE A 195 -8.22 -11.36 7.82
CA ILE A 195 -8.38 -10.61 9.07
C ILE A 195 -7.01 -10.16 9.62
N VAL A 196 -6.00 -11.03 9.61
CA VAL A 196 -4.66 -10.68 10.10
C VAL A 196 -4.06 -9.55 9.25
N LEU A 197 -4.17 -9.63 7.93
CA LEU A 197 -3.67 -8.60 7.02
C LEU A 197 -4.40 -7.27 7.21
N GLU A 198 -5.72 -7.27 7.29
CA GLU A 198 -6.52 -6.06 7.57
C GLU A 198 -6.08 -5.41 8.89
N CYS A 199 -5.83 -6.21 9.92
CA CYS A 199 -5.32 -5.71 11.19
C CYS A 199 -3.92 -5.09 11.05
N ILE A 200 -3.00 -5.72 10.30
CA ILE A 200 -1.63 -5.23 10.10
C ILE A 200 -1.65 -3.92 9.31
N PHE A 201 -2.36 -3.87 8.16
CA PHE A 201 -2.47 -2.65 7.36
C PHE A 201 -3.17 -1.52 8.12
N GLY A 202 -4.27 -1.84 8.82
CA GLY A 202 -4.97 -0.88 9.68
C GLY A 202 -4.10 -0.32 10.79
N PHE A 203 -3.27 -1.16 11.40
CA PHE A 203 -2.29 -0.75 12.41
C PHE A 203 -1.22 0.17 11.82
N ALA A 204 -0.59 -0.23 10.69
CA ALA A 204 0.44 0.56 10.02
C ALA A 204 -0.09 1.94 9.61
N ASN A 205 -1.27 1.99 8.99
CA ASN A 205 -1.92 3.23 8.57
C ASN A 205 -2.21 4.18 9.76
N ARG A 206 -2.67 3.64 10.90
CA ARG A 206 -2.91 4.45 12.12
C ARG A 206 -1.63 4.99 12.75
N LEU A 207 -0.51 4.31 12.59
CA LEU A 207 0.81 4.80 13.01
C LEU A 207 1.43 5.77 12.01
N GLY A 208 0.79 6.00 10.85
CA GLY A 208 1.33 6.86 9.79
C GLY A 208 2.46 6.22 9.00
N LEU A 209 2.64 4.90 9.07
CA LEU A 209 3.63 4.16 8.30
C LEU A 209 3.12 3.97 6.86
N LYS A 210 3.99 4.20 5.90
CA LYS A 210 3.74 3.76 4.52
C LYS A 210 3.84 2.25 4.47
N THR A 211 3.01 1.60 3.64
CA THR A 211 3.02 0.13 3.50
C THR A 211 3.43 -0.29 2.10
N VAL A 212 4.25 -1.34 2.02
CA VAL A 212 4.61 -2.04 0.79
C VAL A 212 4.23 -3.51 0.96
N ALA A 213 3.41 -4.05 0.07
CA ALA A 213 3.14 -5.49 0.02
C ALA A 213 4.07 -6.13 -1.01
N GLU A 214 4.83 -7.14 -0.57
CA GLU A 214 5.84 -7.80 -1.37
C GLU A 214 5.39 -9.14 -1.93
N GLY A 215 5.98 -9.56 -3.05
CA GLY A 215 5.70 -10.86 -3.65
C GLY A 215 4.28 -11.01 -4.17
N VAL A 216 3.62 -9.92 -4.56
CA VAL A 216 2.28 -9.96 -5.14
C VAL A 216 2.36 -10.52 -6.56
N GLU A 217 1.68 -11.62 -6.83
CA GLU A 217 1.78 -12.35 -8.10
C GLU A 217 0.46 -12.38 -8.87
N THR A 218 -0.70 -12.25 -8.16
CA THR A 218 -2.01 -12.39 -8.78
C THR A 218 -2.87 -11.14 -8.67
N ARG A 219 -3.87 -11.06 -9.55
CA ARG A 219 -4.81 -9.94 -9.54
C ARG A 219 -5.71 -9.97 -8.30
N GLU A 220 -6.07 -11.16 -7.84
CA GLU A 220 -6.89 -11.37 -6.66
C GLU A 220 -6.17 -10.83 -5.41
N GLN A 221 -4.87 -11.10 -5.27
CA GLN A 221 -4.04 -10.54 -4.21
C GLN A 221 -4.01 -9.00 -4.27
N LEU A 222 -3.81 -8.44 -5.47
CA LEU A 222 -3.79 -6.98 -5.66
C LEU A 222 -5.12 -6.35 -5.25
N GLU A 223 -6.26 -6.89 -5.69
CA GLU A 223 -7.57 -6.35 -5.36
C GLU A 223 -7.84 -6.43 -3.84
N PHE A 224 -7.46 -7.54 -3.20
CA PHE A 224 -7.57 -7.66 -1.75
C PHE A 224 -6.71 -6.61 -1.02
N LEU A 225 -5.44 -6.46 -1.40
CA LEU A 225 -4.54 -5.47 -0.79
C LEU A 225 -5.03 -4.02 -0.96
N ARG A 226 -5.75 -3.74 -2.04
CA ARG A 226 -6.46 -2.46 -2.23
C ARG A 226 -7.55 -2.25 -1.18
N THR A 227 -8.31 -3.30 -0.83
CA THR A 227 -9.33 -3.18 0.23
C THR A 227 -8.71 -2.92 1.60
N CYS A 228 -7.49 -3.41 1.85
CA CYS A 228 -6.73 -3.15 3.06
C CYS A 228 -6.05 -1.75 3.09
N ASP A 229 -6.28 -0.92 2.07
CA ASP A 229 -5.61 0.39 1.92
C ASP A 229 -4.08 0.31 1.80
N CYS A 230 -3.56 -0.81 1.26
CA CYS A 230 -2.14 -0.94 0.92
C CYS A 230 -1.80 0.04 -0.21
N LYS A 231 -0.80 0.91 -0.01
CA LYS A 231 -0.48 1.99 -0.94
C LYS A 231 0.53 1.59 -2.01
N THR A 232 1.42 0.65 -1.71
CA THR A 232 2.52 0.29 -2.62
C THR A 232 2.61 -1.23 -2.76
N ILE A 233 2.81 -1.67 -3.99
CA ILE A 233 2.88 -3.08 -4.37
C ILE A 233 4.22 -3.38 -5.02
N GLN A 234 4.86 -4.45 -4.58
CA GLN A 234 6.03 -5.04 -5.21
C GLN A 234 5.73 -6.51 -5.53
N GLY A 235 5.96 -6.94 -6.76
CA GLY A 235 5.73 -8.33 -7.13
C GLY A 235 5.68 -8.59 -8.62
N TYR A 236 5.64 -9.86 -8.97
CA TYR A 236 5.67 -10.32 -10.35
C TYR A 236 4.40 -9.98 -11.14
N ILE A 237 3.34 -9.56 -10.46
CA ILE A 237 2.16 -9.03 -11.13
C ILE A 237 2.50 -7.78 -11.97
N PHE A 238 3.46 -6.98 -11.55
CA PHE A 238 3.92 -5.80 -12.26
C PHE A 238 5.26 -6.03 -12.94
N ALA A 239 6.30 -6.39 -12.19
CA ALA A 239 7.64 -6.57 -12.73
C ALA A 239 8.50 -7.48 -11.84
N LYS A 240 9.41 -8.21 -12.49
CA LYS A 240 10.50 -8.94 -11.82
C LYS A 240 11.68 -8.00 -11.57
N PRO A 241 12.61 -8.35 -10.66
CA PRO A 241 13.90 -7.67 -10.60
C PRO A 241 14.57 -7.66 -11.97
N MET A 242 14.98 -6.48 -12.44
CA MET A 242 15.54 -6.29 -13.77
C MET A 242 16.92 -5.61 -13.71
N PRO A 243 17.77 -5.79 -14.72
CA PRO A 243 19.05 -5.09 -14.82
C PRO A 243 18.88 -3.57 -14.90
N GLU A 244 19.95 -2.84 -14.57
CA GLU A 244 19.97 -1.37 -14.52
C GLU A 244 19.45 -0.70 -15.79
N GLU A 245 19.89 -1.16 -16.98
CA GLU A 245 19.49 -0.54 -18.25
C GLU A 245 18.00 -0.70 -18.54
N GLU A 246 17.42 -1.87 -18.22
CA GLU A 246 15.98 -2.11 -18.35
C GLU A 246 15.18 -1.23 -17.39
N TYR A 247 15.67 -1.06 -16.16
CA TYR A 247 15.04 -0.19 -15.18
C TYR A 247 15.10 1.29 -15.58
N LEU A 248 16.23 1.76 -16.11
CA LEU A 248 16.33 3.13 -16.64
C LEU A 248 15.36 3.39 -17.79
N GLU A 249 15.18 2.42 -18.70
CA GLU A 249 14.21 2.55 -19.79
C GLU A 249 12.77 2.54 -19.27
N LEU A 250 12.47 1.71 -18.26
CA LEU A 250 11.18 1.73 -17.57
C LEU A 250 10.90 3.12 -16.99
N CYS A 251 11.86 3.74 -16.28
CA CYS A 251 11.71 5.07 -15.71
C CYS A 251 11.46 6.14 -16.78
N ARG A 252 12.17 6.08 -17.92
CA ARG A 252 11.95 7.02 -19.04
C ARG A 252 10.55 6.88 -19.63
N THR A 253 10.09 5.65 -19.81
CA THR A 253 8.75 5.36 -20.35
C THR A 253 7.65 5.84 -19.42
N HIS A 254 7.77 5.54 -18.12
CA HIS A 254 6.80 6.02 -17.11
C HIS A 254 6.79 7.55 -17.02
N THR A 255 7.92 8.22 -17.08
CA THR A 255 7.99 9.69 -17.07
C THR A 255 7.24 10.29 -18.27
N LYS A 256 7.40 9.71 -19.47
CA LYS A 256 6.67 10.15 -20.67
C LYS A 256 5.16 9.95 -20.53
N ILE A 257 4.73 8.79 -19.99
CA ILE A 257 3.31 8.50 -19.75
C ILE A 257 2.73 9.46 -18.70
N GLU A 258 3.43 9.70 -17.59
CA GLU A 258 3.00 10.65 -16.57
C GLU A 258 2.91 12.07 -17.12
N GLN A 259 3.89 12.57 -17.85
CA GLN A 259 3.84 13.89 -18.48
C GLN A 259 2.68 14.01 -19.48
N THR A 260 2.39 12.96 -20.24
CA THR A 260 1.24 12.93 -21.15
C THR A 260 -0.07 12.87 -20.38
N ALA A 261 -0.13 12.09 -19.30
CA ALA A 261 -1.29 12.02 -18.42
C ALA A 261 -1.51 13.34 -17.67
N ASP A 262 -0.45 14.00 -17.20
CA ASP A 262 -0.53 15.32 -16.54
C ASP A 262 -0.99 16.41 -17.51
N ILE A 263 -0.59 16.36 -18.78
CA ILE A 263 -1.12 17.23 -19.83
C ILE A 263 -2.62 16.95 -20.09
N LEU A 264 -3.03 15.69 -20.09
CA LEU A 264 -4.42 15.29 -20.23
C LEU A 264 -5.23 15.58 -18.94
N GLN A 265 -4.62 15.43 -17.76
CA GLN A 265 -5.22 15.76 -16.45
C GLN A 265 -5.21 17.26 -16.17
N ALA A 266 -4.31 18.06 -16.75
CA ALA A 266 -4.40 19.51 -16.71
C ALA A 266 -5.65 20.01 -17.48
N GLN A 267 -6.24 19.19 -18.34
CA GLN A 267 -7.55 19.42 -18.98
C GLN A 267 -8.74 18.87 -18.18
N ALA A 268 -8.50 17.98 -17.18
CA ALA A 268 -9.51 17.51 -16.23
C ALA A 268 -8.86 17.38 -14.84
N PRO A 269 -8.80 18.46 -14.06
CA PRO A 269 -8.04 18.46 -12.80
C PRO A 269 -8.55 17.41 -11.83
N ALA A 270 -7.65 16.81 -11.05
CA ALA A 270 -8.02 16.00 -9.88
C ALA A 270 -8.93 16.78 -8.91
N SER A 271 -8.86 18.12 -8.96
CA SER A 271 -9.85 19.04 -8.41
C SER A 271 -11.26 18.81 -8.96
N ALA A 272 -11.45 18.34 -10.20
CA ALA A 272 -12.79 18.13 -10.75
C ALA A 272 -13.48 16.91 -10.13
N VAL A 273 -12.74 15.81 -9.87
CA VAL A 273 -13.27 14.64 -9.13
C VAL A 273 -13.54 15.04 -7.68
N ASN A 274 -12.59 15.74 -7.03
CA ASN A 274 -12.77 16.21 -5.66
C ASN A 274 -13.86 17.29 -5.57
N MET A 275 -13.99 18.17 -6.57
CA MET A 275 -15.11 19.13 -6.69
C MET A 275 -16.42 18.40 -6.92
N LEU A 276 -16.46 17.41 -7.82
CA LEU A 276 -17.62 16.57 -8.05
C LEU A 276 -18.04 15.86 -6.76
N MET A 277 -17.09 15.24 -6.07
CA MET A 277 -17.33 14.58 -4.78
C MET A 277 -17.82 15.57 -3.72
N SER A 278 -17.23 16.77 -3.64
CA SER A 278 -17.69 17.79 -2.69
C SER A 278 -19.11 18.30 -2.99
N VAL A 279 -19.52 18.35 -4.26
CA VAL A 279 -20.90 18.67 -4.66
C VAL A 279 -21.84 17.52 -4.36
N ILE A 280 -21.41 16.28 -4.62
CA ILE A 280 -22.17 15.06 -4.30
C ILE A 280 -22.40 14.97 -2.79
N PHE A 281 -21.38 15.16 -1.95
CA PHE A 281 -21.52 15.13 -0.49
C PHE A 281 -22.37 16.27 0.07
N LYS A 282 -22.40 17.45 -0.58
CA LYS A 282 -23.32 18.53 -0.19
C LYS A 282 -24.77 18.16 -0.47
N LYS A 283 -25.01 17.44 -1.56
CA LYS A 283 -26.37 17.05 -1.95
C LYS A 283 -26.83 15.78 -1.22
N TYR A 284 -25.92 14.83 -1.05
CA TYR A 284 -26.18 13.52 -0.44
C TYR A 284 -25.33 13.35 0.83
N PRO A 285 -25.85 13.78 1.99
CA PRO A 285 -25.11 13.69 3.24
C PRO A 285 -24.82 12.25 3.71
N LEU A 286 -25.54 11.26 3.17
CA LEU A 286 -25.30 9.84 3.41
C LEU A 286 -25.15 9.09 2.09
N ILE A 287 -24.00 8.42 1.92
CA ILE A 287 -23.69 7.56 0.78
C ILE A 287 -23.22 6.20 1.31
N ILE A 288 -23.89 5.12 0.89
CA ILE A 288 -23.58 3.77 1.30
C ILE A 288 -23.33 2.92 0.06
N PHE A 289 -22.28 2.09 0.11
CA PHE A 289 -22.04 1.00 -0.83
C PHE A 289 -22.44 -0.30 -0.17
N ALA A 290 -23.25 -1.10 -0.82
CA ALA A 290 -23.65 -2.39 -0.32
C ALA A 290 -23.44 -3.50 -1.35
N ASN A 291 -23.02 -4.67 -0.86
CA ASN A 291 -23.02 -5.90 -1.62
C ASN A 291 -24.15 -6.80 -1.09
N LEU A 292 -25.24 -6.84 -1.82
CA LEU A 292 -26.43 -7.60 -1.40
C LEU A 292 -26.20 -9.11 -1.45
N THR A 293 -25.33 -9.59 -2.34
CA THR A 293 -24.99 -11.01 -2.42
C THR A 293 -24.24 -11.47 -1.18
N ARG A 294 -23.29 -10.66 -0.71
CA ARG A 294 -22.45 -10.94 0.47
C ARG A 294 -23.01 -10.40 1.78
N ASN A 295 -24.16 -9.74 1.73
CA ASN A 295 -24.79 -9.13 2.89
C ASN A 295 -23.88 -8.16 3.67
N SER A 296 -23.15 -7.30 2.96
CA SER A 296 -22.19 -6.37 3.56
C SER A 296 -22.40 -4.94 3.04
N PHE A 297 -21.95 -3.95 3.84
CA PHE A 297 -21.99 -2.56 3.46
C PHE A 297 -20.75 -1.79 3.91
N TYR A 298 -20.51 -0.64 3.25
CA TYR A 298 -19.53 0.37 3.59
C TYR A 298 -20.14 1.77 3.43
N MET A 299 -20.04 2.61 4.46
CA MET A 299 -20.54 3.99 4.48
C MET A 299 -19.43 4.97 4.11
N MET A 300 -19.60 5.75 3.03
CA MET A 300 -18.57 6.68 2.53
C MET A 300 -18.67 8.09 3.11
N ALA A 301 -19.89 8.59 3.27
CA ALA A 301 -20.10 9.94 3.77
C ALA A 301 -21.20 9.94 4.79
N TYR A 302 -21.02 10.75 5.80
CA TYR A 302 -21.92 10.85 6.90
C TYR A 302 -21.78 12.22 7.57
N GLU A 303 -22.56 13.19 7.14
CA GLU A 303 -22.69 14.47 7.82
C GLU A 303 -24.16 14.70 8.19
N HIS A 304 -24.42 15.03 9.46
CA HIS A 304 -25.73 15.43 9.97
C HIS A 304 -26.81 14.33 10.13
N PHE A 305 -26.44 13.06 10.25
CA PHE A 305 -27.37 12.00 10.64
C PHE A 305 -27.12 11.48 12.05
N THR A 306 -28.17 11.20 12.80
CA THR A 306 -28.12 10.64 14.15
C THR A 306 -27.52 9.25 14.14
N SER A 307 -26.22 9.06 14.15
CA SER A 307 -25.72 7.77 14.57
C SER A 307 -24.24 7.75 14.92
N THR A 308 -23.94 8.28 16.05
CA THR A 308 -22.75 7.91 16.82
C THR A 308 -22.65 6.40 17.09
N SER A 309 -23.68 5.60 16.77
CA SER A 309 -23.75 4.16 17.04
C SER A 309 -23.74 3.25 15.81
N CYS A 310 -23.87 3.76 14.58
CA CYS A 310 -23.83 2.93 13.37
C CYS A 310 -22.38 2.78 12.89
N PRO A 311 -21.81 1.57 12.79
CA PRO A 311 -20.49 1.37 12.25
C PRO A 311 -20.45 1.76 10.77
N SER A 312 -19.27 2.22 10.28
CA SER A 312 -19.08 2.57 8.87
C SER A 312 -19.04 1.35 7.93
N THR A 313 -18.94 0.15 8.49
CA THR A 313 -18.96 -1.13 7.76
C THR A 313 -19.68 -2.18 8.58
N GLY A 314 -20.28 -3.17 7.94
CA GLY A 314 -20.94 -4.25 8.64
C GLY A 314 -21.88 -5.09 7.77
N VAL A 315 -22.84 -5.73 8.42
CA VAL A 315 -23.87 -6.58 7.80
C VAL A 315 -25.02 -5.70 7.29
N PHE A 316 -25.39 -5.83 6.01
CA PHE A 316 -26.41 -4.99 5.40
C PHE A 316 -27.79 -5.13 6.05
N ASP A 317 -28.19 -6.35 6.42
CA ASP A 317 -29.49 -6.56 7.11
C ASP A 317 -29.56 -5.80 8.44
N GLU A 318 -28.44 -5.71 9.19
CA GLU A 318 -28.35 -4.93 10.44
C GLU A 318 -28.44 -3.42 10.18
N LEU A 319 -27.83 -2.96 9.07
CA LEU A 319 -27.95 -1.56 8.64
C LEU A 319 -29.41 -1.18 8.40
N ILE A 320 -30.20 -2.02 7.73
CA ILE A 320 -31.60 -1.74 7.47
C ILE A 320 -32.43 -1.69 8.76
N VAL A 321 -32.17 -2.60 9.72
CA VAL A 321 -32.79 -2.57 11.05
C VAL A 321 -32.44 -1.27 11.78
N HIS A 322 -31.16 -0.87 11.74
CA HIS A 322 -30.71 0.38 12.34
C HIS A 322 -31.36 1.59 11.66
N GLY A 323 -31.32 1.67 10.33
CA GLY A 323 -31.97 2.74 9.56
C GLY A 323 -33.47 2.86 9.90
N ALA A 324 -34.19 1.73 9.93
CA ALA A 324 -35.58 1.72 10.33
C ALA A 324 -35.82 2.28 11.75
N SER A 325 -34.89 2.12 12.67
CA SER A 325 -35.00 2.67 14.03
C SER A 325 -34.98 4.18 14.10
N THR A 326 -34.41 4.85 13.09
CA THR A 326 -34.33 6.32 12.97
C THR A 326 -35.51 6.94 12.21
N MET A 327 -36.41 6.11 11.65
CA MET A 327 -37.57 6.58 10.90
C MET A 327 -38.74 6.98 11.83
N HIS A 328 -39.58 7.86 11.33
CA HIS A 328 -40.83 8.13 12.00
C HIS A 328 -41.66 6.86 12.16
N PRO A 329 -42.38 6.65 13.29
CA PRO A 329 -43.13 5.41 13.54
C PRO A 329 -44.03 4.95 12.37
N ASP A 330 -44.68 5.87 11.69
CA ASP A 330 -45.57 5.54 10.56
C ASP A 330 -44.81 5.08 9.29
N ASP A 331 -43.54 5.45 9.14
CA ASP A 331 -42.75 5.19 7.94
C ASP A 331 -41.79 3.98 8.12
N LYS A 332 -41.63 3.53 9.35
CA LYS A 332 -40.68 2.49 9.75
C LYS A 332 -40.87 1.18 9.00
N ASP A 333 -42.08 0.67 8.96
CA ASP A 333 -42.39 -0.62 8.32
C ASP A 333 -42.23 -0.54 6.80
N ALA A 334 -42.60 0.60 6.21
CA ALA A 334 -42.41 0.86 4.79
C ALA A 334 -40.94 0.89 4.40
N PHE A 335 -40.07 1.55 5.23
CA PHE A 335 -38.63 1.59 5.02
C PHE A 335 -38.04 0.20 5.12
N ALA A 336 -38.28 -0.52 6.24
CA ALA A 336 -37.73 -1.84 6.48
C ALA A 336 -38.13 -2.86 5.39
N SER A 337 -39.39 -2.78 4.91
CA SER A 337 -39.87 -3.66 3.84
C SER A 337 -39.27 -3.28 2.48
N THR A 338 -39.22 -1.99 2.14
CA THR A 338 -38.73 -1.55 0.82
C THR A 338 -37.27 -1.89 0.61
N PHE A 339 -36.42 -1.65 1.63
CA PHE A 339 -34.97 -1.85 1.57
C PHE A 339 -34.49 -3.18 2.16
N ALA A 340 -35.43 -4.10 2.53
CA ALA A 340 -35.06 -5.46 2.88
C ALA A 340 -34.24 -6.10 1.76
N ARG A 341 -33.09 -6.71 2.09
CA ARG A 341 -32.15 -7.30 1.15
C ARG A 341 -32.82 -8.26 0.13
N GLU A 342 -33.74 -9.09 0.59
CA GLU A 342 -34.51 -10.01 -0.26
C GLU A 342 -35.38 -9.28 -1.30
N ASN A 343 -35.97 -8.14 -0.92
CA ASN A 343 -36.81 -7.34 -1.80
C ASN A 343 -35.97 -6.55 -2.81
N LEU A 344 -34.80 -6.07 -2.42
CA LEU A 344 -33.84 -5.45 -3.34
C LEU A 344 -33.30 -6.47 -4.35
N LEU A 345 -32.91 -7.67 -3.91
CA LEU A 345 -32.48 -8.76 -4.81
C LEU A 345 -33.60 -9.16 -5.78
N LYS A 346 -34.85 -9.20 -5.33
CA LYS A 346 -36.02 -9.44 -6.20
C LYS A 346 -36.19 -8.31 -7.22
N ALA A 347 -36.11 -7.05 -6.80
CA ALA A 347 -36.22 -5.89 -7.69
C ALA A 347 -35.12 -5.90 -8.76
N TYR A 348 -33.87 -6.24 -8.39
CA TYR A 348 -32.78 -6.43 -9.34
C TYR A 348 -33.07 -7.50 -10.38
N ASN A 349 -33.56 -8.68 -9.94
CA ASN A 349 -33.89 -9.79 -10.82
C ASN A 349 -35.08 -9.46 -11.74
N GLU A 350 -35.97 -8.56 -11.34
CA GLU A 350 -37.05 -8.01 -12.16
C GLU A 350 -36.55 -6.96 -13.18
N GLY A 351 -35.24 -6.62 -13.17
CA GLY A 351 -34.62 -5.68 -14.11
C GLY A 351 -34.79 -4.21 -13.72
N LYS A 352 -35.14 -3.91 -12.49
CA LYS A 352 -35.16 -2.52 -12.00
C LYS A 352 -33.72 -1.99 -11.90
N THR A 353 -33.56 -0.73 -12.18
CA THR A 353 -32.27 -0.02 -12.08
C THR A 353 -32.12 0.70 -10.74
N GLU A 354 -33.21 0.98 -10.06
CA GLU A 354 -33.24 1.65 -8.77
C GLU A 354 -34.47 1.28 -7.94
N VAL A 355 -34.35 1.47 -6.63
CA VAL A 355 -35.48 1.45 -5.67
C VAL A 355 -35.44 2.72 -4.85
N ARG A 356 -36.56 3.41 -4.68
CA ARG A 356 -36.62 4.67 -3.93
C ARG A 356 -37.78 4.72 -2.98
N LEU A 357 -37.59 5.46 -1.88
CA LEU A 357 -38.64 5.75 -0.90
C LEU A 357 -38.35 7.09 -0.22
N THR A 358 -39.40 7.88 0.00
CA THR A 358 -39.32 9.08 0.84
C THR A 358 -39.92 8.78 2.20
N THR A 359 -39.17 9.06 3.27
CA THR A 359 -39.54 8.81 4.66
C THR A 359 -39.19 10.01 5.52
N ARG A 360 -39.78 10.08 6.71
CA ARG A 360 -39.39 11.05 7.75
C ARG A 360 -38.35 10.42 8.65
N GLN A 361 -37.13 10.98 8.67
CA GLN A 361 -36.04 10.53 9.48
C GLN A 361 -35.67 11.55 10.55
N ILE A 362 -35.34 11.07 11.77
CA ILE A 362 -34.98 11.94 12.87
C ILE A 362 -33.52 12.40 12.73
N GLY A 363 -33.25 13.70 12.82
CA GLY A 363 -31.92 14.29 12.82
C GLY A 363 -31.29 14.31 14.21
N ASP A 364 -30.03 14.72 14.30
CA ASP A 364 -29.27 14.86 15.58
C ASP A 364 -29.93 15.85 16.55
N ASP A 365 -30.72 16.79 16.05
CA ASP A 365 -31.46 17.76 16.81
C ASP A 365 -32.84 17.23 17.29
N GLY A 366 -33.15 15.97 17.01
CA GLY A 366 -34.40 15.34 17.39
C GLY A 366 -35.61 15.73 16.50
N VAL A 367 -35.37 16.45 15.40
CA VAL A 367 -36.44 16.90 14.46
C VAL A 367 -36.53 15.90 13.30
N TYR A 368 -37.75 15.50 12.98
CA TYR A 368 -38.03 14.69 11.79
C TYR A 368 -37.98 15.54 10.52
N ARG A 369 -37.20 15.10 9.53
CA ARG A 369 -37.08 15.70 8.20
C ARG A 369 -37.47 14.71 7.12
N SER A 370 -37.94 15.22 6.00
CA SER A 370 -38.24 14.41 4.83
C SER A 370 -36.95 14.04 4.11
N VAL A 371 -36.65 12.74 4.02
CA VAL A 371 -35.46 12.19 3.38
C VAL A 371 -35.86 11.24 2.27
N GLU A 372 -35.36 11.48 1.06
CA GLU A 372 -35.46 10.51 -0.04
C GLU A 372 -34.22 9.60 -0.01
N THR A 373 -34.45 8.29 0.12
CA THR A 373 -33.44 7.25 0.00
C THR A 373 -33.60 6.55 -1.35
N VAL A 374 -32.52 6.46 -2.11
CA VAL A 374 -32.50 5.79 -3.43
C VAL A 374 -31.37 4.79 -3.46
N ASP A 375 -31.70 3.54 -3.74
CA ASP A 375 -30.76 2.45 -3.99
C ASP A 375 -30.61 2.25 -5.50
N TYR A 376 -29.42 2.56 -6.03
CA TYR A 376 -29.06 2.33 -7.43
C TYR A 376 -28.33 1.00 -7.57
N PHE A 377 -28.85 0.10 -8.41
CA PHE A 377 -28.15 -1.15 -8.73
C PHE A 377 -26.98 -0.91 -9.66
N VAL A 378 -25.81 -1.40 -9.27
CA VAL A 378 -24.56 -1.26 -10.02
C VAL A 378 -24.09 -2.65 -10.47
N LYS A 379 -23.77 -2.81 -11.76
CA LYS A 379 -23.17 -4.03 -12.25
C LYS A 379 -21.69 -4.07 -11.83
N SER A 380 -21.27 -5.21 -11.27
CA SER A 380 -19.86 -5.51 -11.11
C SER A 380 -19.32 -6.05 -12.43
N ASP A 381 -18.23 -5.46 -12.95
CA ASP A 381 -17.54 -5.98 -14.14
C ASP A 381 -16.69 -7.22 -13.81
N SER A 382 -16.46 -7.50 -12.52
CA SER A 382 -15.54 -8.54 -12.05
C SER A 382 -16.22 -9.68 -11.29
N SER A 383 -17.49 -9.58 -10.93
CA SER A 383 -18.22 -10.62 -10.18
C SER A 383 -19.71 -10.65 -10.55
N ASN A 384 -20.39 -11.76 -10.19
CA ASN A 384 -21.85 -11.86 -10.29
C ASN A 384 -22.56 -11.26 -9.07
N ASP A 385 -21.85 -10.50 -8.23
CA ASP A 385 -22.44 -9.88 -7.05
C ASP A 385 -23.42 -8.76 -7.43
N VAL A 386 -24.51 -8.66 -6.72
CA VAL A 386 -25.47 -7.56 -6.83
C VAL A 386 -25.02 -6.44 -5.90
N LEU A 387 -24.54 -5.34 -6.49
CA LEU A 387 -24.04 -4.17 -5.78
C LEU A 387 -25.10 -3.05 -5.80
N VAL A 388 -25.14 -2.27 -4.73
CA VAL A 388 -26.02 -1.11 -4.58
C VAL A 388 -25.23 0.10 -4.10
N ILE A 389 -25.54 1.27 -4.66
CA ILE A 389 -25.17 2.57 -4.11
C ILE A 389 -26.43 3.21 -3.58
N THR A 390 -26.49 3.43 -2.26
CA THR A 390 -27.56 4.16 -1.60
C THR A 390 -27.20 5.62 -1.48
N LEU A 391 -28.07 6.50 -1.93
CA LEU A 391 -27.98 7.95 -1.77
C LEU A 391 -29.16 8.45 -0.96
N CYS A 392 -28.88 9.23 0.11
CA CYS A 392 -29.91 9.88 0.92
C CYS A 392 -29.87 11.39 0.71
N GLU A 393 -30.99 12.01 0.37
CA GLU A 393 -31.14 13.44 0.11
C GLU A 393 -32.19 14.03 1.02
N ASN A 394 -31.88 15.15 1.70
CA ASN A 394 -32.91 15.94 2.40
C ASN A 394 -33.79 16.65 1.39
N ARG A 395 -35.12 16.57 1.60
CA ARG A 395 -36.13 17.15 0.73
C ARG A 395 -36.84 18.37 1.32
N ASP A 396 -36.47 18.75 2.57
CA ASP A 396 -36.99 19.95 3.23
C ASP A 396 -36.21 21.20 2.82
#